data_2f5a3f041c12968040797dc201732a2b
#
_entry.id   2f5a3f041c12968040797dc201732a2b
#
_cell.length_a   1.000
_cell.length_b   1.000
_cell.length_c   1.000
_cell.angle_alpha   90.00
_cell.angle_beta   90.00
_cell.angle_gamma   90.00
#
_symmetry.space_group_name_H-M   'P 1'
#
loop_
_entity.id
_entity.type
_entity.pdbx_description
1 polymer ?
#
loop_
_entity_poly.entity_id
_entity_poly.type
_entity_poly.pdbx_seq_one_letter_code
_entity_poly.pdbx_strand_id
1 'polypeptide(L)'
;MVSDHLTDFFNYLSIEKGLSSNTTSAYRRDLERFFHYLSTNQLNLSQVTPEELVGYISWLRGRANTEFKIGESSIARNVISLRSYFSYLAKEHQYLNPTINFHPPKIPKRLPKALTVEQIMGILEISGDDLISLRDRALLELLYATGARVTEIINLNTTDISTIKNDDAQVTTIRVKGKGGKERVVPIGSFGLTAVNDYLTRSRPTLSKVLTQKALFLNQRGGRLTRQSAWSIVANRAARAG
;
A
#
# COMPACT_ATOMS: atom_id res chain seq x y z
N MET A 1 -20.64 -21.11 12.81
CA MET A 1 -21.67 -20.13 12.32
C MET A 1 -21.08 -18.75 12.02
N VAL A 2 -20.49 -17.97 12.93
CA VAL A 2 -19.94 -16.64 12.60
C VAL A 2 -18.70 -16.73 11.69
N SER A 3 -17.83 -17.73 11.88
CA SER A 3 -16.65 -17.98 11.05
C SER A 3 -17.02 -18.31 9.59
N ASP A 4 -18.11 -18.98 9.35
CA ASP A 4 -18.53 -19.44 8.02
C ASP A 4 -19.00 -18.25 7.19
N HIS A 5 -19.85 -17.38 7.75
CA HIS A 5 -20.32 -16.15 7.08
C HIS A 5 -19.17 -15.18 6.72
N LEU A 6 -18.10 -15.13 7.53
CA LEU A 6 -16.93 -14.32 7.20
C LEU A 6 -16.16 -14.85 6.01
N THR A 7 -15.95 -16.16 5.95
CA THR A 7 -15.28 -16.80 4.83
C THR A 7 -16.05 -16.57 3.53
N ASP A 8 -17.36 -16.80 3.57
CA ASP A 8 -18.26 -16.60 2.42
C ASP A 8 -18.28 -15.13 1.97
N PHE A 9 -18.33 -14.20 2.92
CA PHE A 9 -18.22 -12.77 2.62
C PHE A 9 -16.92 -12.40 1.91
N PHE A 10 -15.77 -12.92 2.34
CA PHE A 10 -14.49 -12.64 1.68
C PHE A 10 -14.40 -13.29 0.29
N ASN A 11 -14.99 -14.45 0.10
CA ASN A 11 -15.13 -15.07 -1.22
C ASN A 11 -16.02 -14.20 -2.12
N TYR A 12 -17.17 -13.74 -1.64
CA TYR A 12 -18.04 -12.80 -2.33
C TYR A 12 -17.30 -11.51 -2.74
N LEU A 13 -16.54 -10.89 -1.82
CA LEU A 13 -15.76 -9.68 -2.14
C LEU A 13 -14.71 -9.93 -3.22
N SER A 14 -14.05 -11.08 -3.18
CA SER A 14 -12.95 -11.40 -4.09
C SER A 14 -13.44 -11.84 -5.46
N ILE A 15 -14.45 -12.71 -5.50
CA ILE A 15 -14.92 -13.38 -6.73
C ILE A 15 -15.99 -12.52 -7.42
N GLU A 16 -17.04 -12.14 -6.70
CA GLU A 16 -18.17 -11.43 -7.31
C GLU A 16 -17.94 -9.92 -7.42
N LYS A 17 -17.32 -9.30 -6.41
CA LYS A 17 -17.02 -7.85 -6.43
C LYS A 17 -15.67 -7.50 -7.03
N GLY A 18 -14.80 -8.47 -7.28
CA GLY A 18 -13.49 -8.25 -7.88
C GLY A 18 -12.58 -7.31 -7.07
N LEU A 19 -12.74 -7.28 -5.74
CA LEU A 19 -11.94 -6.40 -4.89
C LEU A 19 -10.50 -6.89 -4.81
N SER A 20 -9.57 -5.93 -4.77
CA SER A 20 -8.14 -6.26 -4.64
C SER A 20 -7.83 -6.91 -3.29
N SER A 21 -6.79 -7.77 -3.26
CA SER A 21 -6.28 -8.41 -2.03
C SER A 21 -5.96 -7.42 -0.91
N ASN A 22 -5.50 -6.23 -1.24
CA ASN A 22 -5.25 -5.17 -0.24
C ASN A 22 -6.56 -4.66 0.39
N THR A 23 -7.62 -4.53 -0.40
CA THR A 23 -8.94 -4.10 0.10
C THR A 23 -9.56 -5.19 0.97
N THR A 24 -9.55 -6.43 0.52
CA THR A 24 -10.08 -7.55 1.30
C THR A 24 -9.30 -7.77 2.60
N SER A 25 -7.97 -7.64 2.58
CA SER A 25 -7.13 -7.68 3.79
C SER A 25 -7.41 -6.51 4.74
N ALA A 26 -7.70 -5.32 4.23
CA ALA A 26 -8.09 -4.18 5.07
C ALA A 26 -9.46 -4.41 5.73
N TYR A 27 -10.45 -4.90 4.97
CA TYR A 27 -11.77 -5.25 5.50
C TYR A 27 -11.69 -6.38 6.53
N ARG A 28 -10.82 -7.38 6.31
CA ARG A 28 -10.60 -8.45 7.28
C ARG A 28 -10.16 -7.88 8.63
N ARG A 29 -9.12 -7.05 8.65
CA ARG A 29 -8.65 -6.41 9.90
C ARG A 29 -9.72 -5.53 10.55
N ASP A 30 -10.55 -4.85 9.74
CA ASP A 30 -11.63 -4.00 10.25
C ASP A 30 -12.72 -4.86 10.92
N LEU A 31 -13.12 -5.98 10.31
CA LEU A 31 -14.11 -6.91 10.87
C LEU A 31 -13.55 -7.69 12.06
N GLU A 32 -12.28 -8.08 12.06
CA GLU A 32 -11.62 -8.70 13.22
C GLU A 32 -11.71 -7.79 14.45
N ARG A 33 -11.48 -6.48 14.29
CA ARG A 33 -11.68 -5.51 15.40
C ARG A 33 -13.13 -5.43 15.86
N PHE A 34 -14.06 -5.47 14.93
CA PHE A 34 -15.49 -5.44 15.27
C PHE A 34 -15.90 -6.69 16.05
N PHE A 35 -15.48 -7.87 15.62
CA PHE A 35 -15.76 -9.10 16.35
C PHE A 35 -15.07 -9.15 17.71
N HIS A 36 -13.88 -8.58 17.83
CA HIS A 36 -13.22 -8.41 19.12
C HIS A 36 -14.05 -7.51 20.05
N TYR A 37 -14.56 -6.37 19.55
CA TYR A 37 -15.47 -5.50 20.30
C TYR A 37 -16.72 -6.25 20.76
N LEU A 38 -17.36 -7.00 19.88
CA LEU A 38 -18.57 -7.79 20.24
C LEU A 38 -18.24 -8.80 21.35
N SER A 39 -17.15 -9.54 21.22
CA SER A 39 -16.70 -10.51 22.22
C SER A 39 -16.44 -9.86 23.57
N THR A 40 -15.72 -8.73 23.59
CA THR A 40 -15.41 -7.99 24.82
C THR A 40 -16.66 -7.48 25.54
N ASN A 41 -17.70 -7.10 24.79
CA ASN A 41 -18.95 -6.61 25.35
C ASN A 41 -20.04 -7.70 25.46
N GLN A 42 -19.69 -8.97 25.22
CA GLN A 42 -20.62 -10.12 25.30
C GLN A 42 -21.84 -9.99 24.38
N LEU A 43 -21.66 -9.32 23.23
CA LEU A 43 -22.70 -9.09 22.23
C LEU A 43 -22.66 -10.17 21.14
N ASN A 44 -23.82 -10.62 20.71
CA ASN A 44 -23.95 -11.45 19.52
C ASN A 44 -24.19 -10.61 18.27
N LEU A 45 -23.77 -11.09 17.12
CA LEU A 45 -23.93 -10.39 15.85
C LEU A 45 -25.38 -10.03 15.52
N SER A 46 -26.35 -10.89 15.91
CA SER A 46 -27.78 -10.68 15.72
C SER A 46 -28.38 -9.61 16.62
N GLN A 47 -27.66 -9.20 17.67
CA GLN A 47 -28.11 -8.20 18.66
C GLN A 47 -27.53 -6.81 18.37
N VAL A 48 -26.73 -6.66 17.30
CA VAL A 48 -26.12 -5.39 16.97
C VAL A 48 -27.18 -4.39 16.51
N THR A 49 -27.28 -3.29 17.25
CA THR A 49 -28.16 -2.15 16.96
C THR A 49 -27.35 -0.97 16.43
N PRO A 50 -28.01 0.09 15.90
CA PRO A 50 -27.32 1.34 15.57
C PRO A 50 -26.57 1.95 16.75
N GLU A 51 -27.09 1.84 17.96
CA GLU A 51 -26.49 2.35 19.21
C GLU A 51 -25.20 1.60 19.52
N GLU A 52 -25.17 0.27 19.34
CA GLU A 52 -23.98 -0.55 19.50
C GLU A 52 -22.89 -0.17 18.47
N LEU A 53 -23.28 0.20 17.26
CA LEU A 53 -22.32 0.69 16.25
C LEU A 53 -21.71 2.05 16.66
N VAL A 54 -22.49 2.93 17.28
CA VAL A 54 -21.98 4.20 17.85
C VAL A 54 -21.00 3.92 19.00
N GLY A 55 -21.34 2.98 19.88
CA GLY A 55 -20.46 2.49 20.95
C GLY A 55 -19.14 1.96 20.39
N TYR A 56 -19.19 1.14 19.35
CA TYR A 56 -18.01 0.63 18.66
C TYR A 56 -17.11 1.74 18.10
N ILE A 57 -17.68 2.78 17.47
CA ILE A 57 -16.87 3.91 16.97
C ILE A 57 -16.21 4.66 18.12
N SER A 58 -16.89 4.84 19.25
CA SER A 58 -16.32 5.45 20.44
C SER A 58 -15.15 4.61 20.99
N TRP A 59 -15.29 3.30 20.98
CA TRP A 59 -14.27 2.35 21.34
C TRP A 59 -13.04 2.45 20.42
N LEU A 60 -13.21 2.53 19.10
CA LEU A 60 -12.14 2.71 18.13
C LEU A 60 -11.37 4.03 18.30
N ARG A 61 -12.03 5.07 18.80
CA ARG A 61 -11.39 6.37 19.12
C ARG A 61 -10.56 6.34 20.41
N GLY A 62 -10.56 5.22 21.11
CA GLY A 62 -9.87 5.07 22.39
C GLY A 62 -10.55 5.79 23.55
N ARG A 63 -11.84 6.10 23.43
CA ARG A 63 -12.64 6.71 24.51
C ARG A 63 -13.03 5.72 25.59
N ALA A 64 -13.17 4.44 25.21
CA ALA A 64 -13.58 3.35 26.09
C ALA A 64 -12.46 2.33 26.36
N ASN A 65 -11.32 2.42 25.67
CA ASN A 65 -10.16 1.56 25.89
C ASN A 65 -8.89 2.21 25.36
N THR A 66 -7.73 1.72 25.80
CA THR A 66 -6.40 2.18 25.37
C THR A 66 -5.80 1.30 24.27
N GLU A 67 -6.39 0.14 23.99
CA GLU A 67 -5.83 -0.88 23.11
C GLU A 67 -5.93 -0.48 21.61
N PHE A 68 -7.03 0.17 21.23
CA PHE A 68 -7.26 0.58 19.85
C PHE A 68 -7.57 2.08 19.76
N LYS A 69 -6.57 2.82 19.33
CA LYS A 69 -6.76 4.23 18.92
C LYS A 69 -6.39 4.36 17.45
N ILE A 70 -7.38 4.43 16.58
CA ILE A 70 -7.15 4.59 15.14
C ILE A 70 -7.62 5.95 14.64
N GLY A 71 -6.99 6.44 13.57
CA GLY A 71 -7.33 7.74 12.98
C GLY A 71 -8.69 7.73 12.25
N GLU A 72 -9.31 8.90 12.11
CA GLU A 72 -10.65 9.07 11.52
C GLU A 72 -10.78 8.45 10.10
N SER A 73 -9.74 8.50 9.27
CA SER A 73 -9.76 7.84 7.95
C SER A 73 -9.85 6.32 8.04
N SER A 74 -9.23 5.72 9.05
CA SER A 74 -9.34 4.28 9.30
C SER A 74 -10.71 3.94 9.89
N ILE A 75 -11.28 4.81 10.73
CA ILE A 75 -12.66 4.66 11.24
C ILE A 75 -13.65 4.73 10.09
N ALA A 76 -13.52 5.72 9.18
CA ALA A 76 -14.41 5.81 8.02
C ALA A 76 -14.36 4.56 7.15
N ARG A 77 -13.15 4.00 6.89
CA ARG A 77 -13.03 2.74 6.16
C ARG A 77 -13.68 1.58 6.94
N ASN A 78 -13.50 1.54 8.25
CA ASN A 78 -14.11 0.51 9.10
C ASN A 78 -15.65 0.54 9.00
N VAL A 79 -16.26 1.72 9.03
CA VAL A 79 -17.72 1.87 8.81
C VAL A 79 -18.10 1.35 7.42
N ILE A 80 -17.32 1.62 6.37
CA ILE A 80 -17.59 1.12 5.02
C ILE A 80 -17.51 -0.42 4.99
N SER A 81 -16.52 -1.02 5.66
CA SER A 81 -16.41 -2.48 5.72
C SER A 81 -17.55 -3.13 6.47
N LEU A 82 -18.01 -2.53 7.58
CA LEU A 82 -19.21 -2.98 8.31
C LEU A 82 -20.47 -2.89 7.46
N ARG A 83 -20.69 -1.76 6.78
CA ARG A 83 -21.84 -1.60 5.88
C ARG A 83 -21.84 -2.65 4.78
N SER A 84 -20.67 -2.93 4.20
CA SER A 84 -20.52 -3.98 3.19
C SER A 84 -20.89 -5.36 3.75
N TYR A 85 -20.41 -5.67 4.96
CA TYR A 85 -20.67 -6.95 5.62
C TYR A 85 -22.14 -7.12 6.01
N PHE A 86 -22.76 -6.15 6.68
CA PHE A 86 -24.17 -6.24 7.05
C PHE A 86 -25.11 -6.20 5.84
N SER A 87 -24.75 -5.51 4.77
CA SER A 87 -25.50 -5.57 3.50
C SER A 87 -25.42 -6.96 2.87
N TYR A 88 -24.27 -7.63 2.93
CA TYR A 88 -24.11 -9.02 2.51
C TYR A 88 -24.96 -9.96 3.36
N LEU A 89 -24.90 -9.84 4.70
CA LEU A 89 -25.68 -10.68 5.61
C LEU A 89 -27.18 -10.50 5.41
N ALA A 90 -27.65 -9.28 5.19
CA ALA A 90 -29.05 -9.01 4.92
C ALA A 90 -29.53 -9.66 3.62
N LYS A 91 -28.69 -9.64 2.59
CA LYS A 91 -29.01 -10.18 1.27
C LYS A 91 -28.98 -11.72 1.25
N GLU A 92 -27.94 -12.32 1.80
CA GLU A 92 -27.69 -13.76 1.67
C GLU A 92 -28.21 -14.59 2.86
N HIS A 93 -28.36 -13.95 4.04
CA HIS A 93 -28.66 -14.67 5.28
C HIS A 93 -29.84 -14.06 6.06
N GLN A 94 -30.61 -13.12 5.48
CA GLN A 94 -31.79 -12.48 6.07
C GLN A 94 -31.55 -11.82 7.43
N TYR A 95 -30.33 -11.37 7.72
CA TYR A 95 -30.05 -10.60 8.93
C TYR A 95 -30.65 -9.19 8.82
N LEU A 96 -31.05 -8.61 9.96
CA LEU A 96 -31.36 -7.18 10.03
C LEU A 96 -30.08 -6.39 9.76
N ASN A 97 -30.20 -5.32 8.99
CA ASN A 97 -29.06 -4.46 8.67
C ASN A 97 -29.08 -3.18 9.53
N PRO A 98 -28.31 -3.12 10.64
CA PRO A 98 -28.26 -1.95 11.51
C PRO A 98 -27.49 -0.78 10.91
N THR A 99 -26.84 -0.97 9.74
CA THR A 99 -25.97 0.03 9.14
C THR A 99 -26.68 0.90 8.08
N ILE A 100 -27.98 0.78 7.87
CA ILE A 100 -28.70 1.50 6.80
C ILE A 100 -28.46 3.01 6.90
N ASN A 101 -28.60 3.59 8.08
CA ASN A 101 -28.39 5.01 8.37
C ASN A 101 -27.05 5.30 9.03
N PHE A 102 -26.14 4.32 9.07
CA PHE A 102 -24.85 4.45 9.70
C PHE A 102 -23.82 4.92 8.69
N HIS A 103 -23.51 6.22 8.71
CA HIS A 103 -22.61 6.84 7.74
C HIS A 103 -21.18 7.00 8.29
N PRO A 104 -20.17 6.87 7.42
CA PRO A 104 -18.79 7.13 7.83
C PRO A 104 -18.61 8.59 8.23
N PRO A 105 -17.74 8.88 9.20
CA PRO A 105 -17.42 10.26 9.59
C PRO A 105 -16.90 11.05 8.40
N LYS A 106 -17.31 12.34 8.32
CA LYS A 106 -16.77 13.26 7.31
C LYS A 106 -15.31 13.55 7.62
N ILE A 107 -14.43 13.21 6.69
CA ILE A 107 -13.01 13.50 6.80
C ILE A 107 -12.72 14.78 6.03
N PRO A 108 -12.14 15.82 6.65
CA PRO A 108 -11.71 16.99 5.92
C PRO A 108 -10.69 16.59 4.85
N LYS A 109 -10.93 16.99 3.60
CA LYS A 109 -9.95 16.82 2.53
C LYS A 109 -8.76 17.72 2.82
N ARG A 110 -7.64 17.14 3.21
CA ARG A 110 -6.38 17.88 3.29
C ARG A 110 -5.80 17.93 1.88
N LEU A 111 -5.54 19.12 1.39
CA LEU A 111 -4.77 19.29 0.16
C LEU A 111 -3.35 18.78 0.42
N PRO A 112 -2.81 17.92 -0.47
CA PRO A 112 -1.42 17.52 -0.37
C PRO A 112 -0.53 18.76 -0.43
N LYS A 113 0.41 18.87 0.49
CA LYS A 113 1.47 19.88 0.38
C LYS A 113 2.44 19.39 -0.68
N ALA A 114 2.56 20.14 -1.76
CA ALA A 114 3.60 19.90 -2.76
C ALA A 114 4.97 20.19 -2.15
N LEU A 115 5.95 19.39 -2.49
CA LEU A 115 7.35 19.65 -2.14
C LEU A 115 7.90 20.74 -3.07
N THR A 116 8.81 21.58 -2.56
CA THR A 116 9.57 22.51 -3.39
C THR A 116 10.62 21.77 -4.21
N VAL A 117 11.17 22.42 -5.22
CA VAL A 117 12.24 21.86 -6.03
C VAL A 117 13.46 21.56 -5.17
N GLU A 118 13.81 22.47 -4.27
CA GLU A 118 14.94 22.34 -3.33
C GLU A 118 14.76 21.12 -2.41
N GLN A 119 13.55 20.91 -1.90
CA GLN A 119 13.23 19.73 -1.09
C GLN A 119 13.35 18.44 -1.89
N ILE A 120 12.87 18.42 -3.13
CA ILE A 120 13.02 17.26 -4.02
C ILE A 120 14.50 16.98 -4.29
N MET A 121 15.28 18.00 -4.64
CA MET A 121 16.73 17.85 -4.86
C MET A 121 17.44 17.31 -3.62
N GLY A 122 17.12 17.82 -2.44
CA GLY A 122 17.67 17.32 -1.18
C GLY A 122 17.29 15.87 -0.87
N ILE A 123 16.11 15.41 -1.29
CA ILE A 123 15.70 14.01 -1.17
C ILE A 123 16.52 13.11 -2.12
N LEU A 124 16.74 13.56 -3.36
CA LEU A 124 17.46 12.81 -4.39
C LEU A 124 18.98 12.80 -4.17
N GLU A 125 19.52 13.82 -3.51
CA GLU A 125 20.94 13.93 -3.24
C GLU A 125 21.41 12.88 -2.23
N ILE A 126 21.97 11.79 -2.72
CA ILE A 126 22.60 10.74 -1.90
C ILE A 126 24.12 10.81 -2.13
N SER A 127 24.83 11.21 -1.09
CA SER A 127 26.28 11.15 -1.04
C SER A 127 26.74 9.71 -0.76
N GLY A 128 27.83 9.29 -1.40
CA GLY A 128 28.43 7.98 -1.19
C GLY A 128 28.19 7.00 -2.34
N ASP A 129 29.12 6.06 -2.44
CA ASP A 129 29.23 5.05 -3.50
C ASP A 129 29.19 3.62 -2.93
N ASP A 130 28.76 3.47 -1.67
CA ASP A 130 28.55 2.16 -1.08
C ASP A 130 27.32 1.47 -1.71
N LEU A 131 27.24 0.17 -1.51
CA LEU A 131 26.19 -0.67 -2.12
C LEU A 131 24.76 -0.18 -1.84
N ILE A 132 24.54 0.35 -0.64
CA ILE A 132 23.21 0.79 -0.21
C ILE A 132 22.89 2.18 -0.76
N SER A 133 23.86 3.07 -0.76
CA SER A 133 23.73 4.41 -1.34
C SER A 133 23.41 4.36 -2.83
N LEU A 134 24.11 3.51 -3.60
CA LEU A 134 23.82 3.29 -5.02
C LEU A 134 22.41 2.75 -5.26
N ARG A 135 21.96 1.78 -4.45
CA ARG A 135 20.61 1.24 -4.53
C ARG A 135 19.56 2.29 -4.21
N ASP A 136 19.75 3.04 -3.14
CA ASP A 136 18.77 4.02 -2.67
C ASP A 136 18.65 5.20 -3.65
N ARG A 137 19.78 5.64 -4.22
CA ARG A 137 19.79 6.64 -5.31
C ARG A 137 18.98 6.17 -6.51
N ALA A 138 19.24 4.95 -6.98
CA ALA A 138 18.49 4.38 -8.10
C ALA A 138 17.00 4.26 -7.83
N LEU A 139 16.61 3.88 -6.60
CA LEU A 139 15.22 3.80 -6.19
C LEU A 139 14.53 5.18 -6.23
N LEU A 140 15.16 6.20 -5.65
CA LEU A 140 14.58 7.55 -5.56
C LEU A 140 14.50 8.21 -6.93
N GLU A 141 15.55 8.09 -7.72
CA GLU A 141 15.59 8.60 -9.09
C GLU A 141 14.49 7.96 -9.96
N LEU A 142 14.28 6.64 -9.88
CA LEU A 142 13.19 5.99 -10.61
C LEU A 142 11.82 6.44 -10.12
N LEU A 143 11.61 6.59 -8.82
CA LEU A 143 10.36 7.08 -8.27
C LEU A 143 10.04 8.48 -8.80
N TYR A 144 11.05 9.36 -8.82
CA TYR A 144 10.90 10.73 -9.30
C TYR A 144 10.68 10.79 -10.81
N ALA A 145 11.56 10.14 -11.59
CA ALA A 145 11.51 10.18 -13.05
C ALA A 145 10.21 9.61 -13.64
N THR A 146 9.60 8.64 -12.95
CA THR A 146 8.45 7.91 -13.52
C THR A 146 7.11 8.27 -12.89
N GLY A 147 7.11 8.91 -11.73
CA GLY A 147 5.90 9.11 -10.92
C GLY A 147 5.17 7.80 -10.56
N ALA A 148 5.86 6.67 -10.66
CA ALA A 148 5.28 5.37 -10.37
C ALA A 148 5.08 5.18 -8.84
N ARG A 149 4.09 4.36 -8.47
CA ARG A 149 3.88 4.05 -7.06
C ARG A 149 5.05 3.23 -6.52
N VAL A 150 5.39 3.44 -5.24
CA VAL A 150 6.46 2.67 -4.57
C VAL A 150 6.32 1.16 -4.81
N THR A 151 5.09 0.64 -4.72
CA THR A 151 4.82 -0.80 -4.96
C THR A 151 5.12 -1.23 -6.40
N GLU A 152 4.89 -0.37 -7.37
CA GLU A 152 5.18 -0.63 -8.77
C GLU A 152 6.70 -0.73 -8.99
N ILE A 153 7.46 0.20 -8.41
CA ILE A 153 8.93 0.23 -8.53
C ILE A 153 9.59 -0.95 -7.81
N ILE A 154 9.20 -1.26 -6.59
CA ILE A 154 9.83 -2.39 -5.87
C ILE A 154 9.47 -3.76 -6.47
N ASN A 155 8.37 -3.85 -7.21
CA ASN A 155 7.97 -5.08 -7.89
C ASN A 155 8.64 -5.28 -9.24
N LEU A 156 9.38 -4.30 -9.75
CA LEU A 156 10.14 -4.44 -11.00
C LEU A 156 11.14 -5.59 -10.92
N ASN A 157 11.27 -6.27 -12.04
CA ASN A 157 12.36 -7.19 -12.33
C ASN A 157 13.38 -6.51 -13.23
N THR A 158 14.56 -7.06 -13.33
CA THR A 158 15.60 -6.56 -14.25
C THR A 158 15.15 -6.62 -15.71
N THR A 159 14.27 -7.56 -16.05
CA THR A 159 13.70 -7.72 -17.39
C THR A 159 12.59 -6.70 -17.73
N ASP A 160 12.16 -5.89 -16.78
CA ASP A 160 11.16 -4.86 -17.02
C ASP A 160 11.77 -3.54 -17.51
N ILE A 161 13.11 -3.48 -17.58
CA ILE A 161 13.86 -2.38 -18.19
C ILE A 161 14.19 -2.76 -19.63
N SER A 162 13.86 -1.89 -20.56
CA SER A 162 14.12 -2.10 -22.00
C SER A 162 14.68 -0.83 -22.61
N THR A 163 15.68 -0.98 -23.47
CA THR A 163 16.21 0.13 -24.26
C THR A 163 15.82 -0.06 -25.72
N ILE A 164 15.10 0.90 -26.25
CA ILE A 164 14.71 0.96 -27.67
C ILE A 164 15.71 1.90 -28.35
N LYS A 165 16.35 1.40 -29.39
CA LYS A 165 17.26 2.18 -30.24
C LYS A 165 16.56 2.39 -31.59
N ASN A 166 16.34 3.64 -31.98
CA ASN A 166 16.00 4.05 -33.33
C ASN A 166 17.23 4.78 -33.91
N ASP A 167 17.23 4.99 -35.22
CA ASP A 167 18.37 5.58 -35.92
C ASP A 167 18.86 6.91 -35.34
N ASP A 168 17.97 7.70 -34.75
CA ASP A 168 18.27 9.03 -34.21
C ASP A 168 18.22 9.13 -32.67
N ALA A 169 17.73 8.11 -31.96
CA ALA A 169 17.54 8.20 -30.51
C ALA A 169 17.59 6.84 -29.79
N GLN A 170 18.12 6.89 -28.56
CA GLN A 170 18.04 5.77 -27.63
C GLN A 170 17.17 6.15 -26.45
N VAL A 171 16.09 5.41 -26.25
CA VAL A 171 15.16 5.63 -25.13
C VAL A 171 15.10 4.39 -24.26
N THR A 172 15.44 4.54 -22.99
CA THR A 172 15.26 3.47 -21.99
C THR A 172 13.92 3.66 -21.29
N THR A 173 13.20 2.58 -21.18
CA THR A 173 11.85 2.55 -20.60
C THR A 173 11.74 1.48 -19.51
N ILE A 174 10.79 1.64 -18.61
CA ILE A 174 10.36 0.61 -17.68
C ILE A 174 8.90 0.25 -17.91
N ARG A 175 8.58 -1.03 -17.77
CA ARG A 175 7.22 -1.55 -17.79
C ARG A 175 6.74 -1.73 -16.35
N VAL A 176 5.78 -0.92 -15.92
CA VAL A 176 5.20 -0.97 -14.57
C VAL A 176 3.80 -1.56 -14.59
N LYS A 177 3.50 -2.39 -13.59
CA LYS A 177 2.19 -3.02 -13.40
C LYS A 177 1.40 -2.29 -12.33
N GLY A 178 0.30 -1.68 -12.72
CA GLY A 178 -0.59 -0.93 -11.85
C GLY A 178 -1.73 -1.77 -11.26
N LYS A 179 -2.69 -1.07 -10.66
CA LYS A 179 -3.91 -1.66 -10.08
C LYS A 179 -4.70 -2.42 -11.16
N GLY A 180 -5.14 -3.64 -10.83
CA GLY A 180 -5.92 -4.49 -11.75
C GLY A 180 -5.08 -5.12 -12.87
N GLY A 181 -3.74 -5.20 -12.70
CA GLY A 181 -2.85 -5.82 -13.69
C GLY A 181 -2.59 -4.96 -14.94
N LYS A 182 -3.08 -3.71 -14.99
CA LYS A 182 -2.83 -2.81 -16.12
C LYS A 182 -1.35 -2.46 -16.18
N GLU A 183 -0.75 -2.70 -17.34
CA GLU A 183 0.64 -2.36 -17.62
C GLU A 183 0.74 -1.02 -18.33
N ARG A 184 1.81 -0.27 -18.04
CA ARG A 184 2.20 0.90 -18.79
C ARG A 184 3.71 0.95 -18.93
N VAL A 185 4.17 1.51 -20.03
CA VAL A 185 5.59 1.75 -20.31
C VAL A 185 5.87 3.23 -20.04
N VAL A 186 6.92 3.49 -19.25
CA VAL A 186 7.31 4.85 -18.86
C VAL A 186 8.78 5.06 -19.22
N PRO A 187 9.13 6.15 -19.92
CA PRO A 187 10.51 6.46 -20.21
C PRO A 187 11.28 6.84 -18.94
N ILE A 188 12.57 6.52 -18.91
CA ILE A 188 13.50 6.93 -17.84
C ILE A 188 14.39 8.04 -18.40
N GLY A 189 14.42 9.19 -17.71
CA GLY A 189 15.36 10.27 -18.02
C GLY A 189 16.81 9.90 -17.71
N SER A 190 17.75 10.73 -18.18
CA SER A 190 19.20 10.46 -18.07
C SER A 190 19.68 10.24 -16.62
N PHE A 191 19.24 11.04 -15.67
CA PHE A 191 19.62 10.88 -14.25
C PHE A 191 19.16 9.52 -13.68
N GLY A 192 17.90 9.16 -13.91
CA GLY A 192 17.38 7.86 -13.47
C GLY A 192 18.09 6.69 -14.14
N LEU A 193 18.40 6.83 -15.44
CA LEU A 193 19.14 5.79 -16.18
C LEU A 193 20.55 5.61 -15.63
N THR A 194 21.28 6.70 -15.38
CA THR A 194 22.64 6.66 -14.79
C THR A 194 22.60 5.99 -13.42
N ALA A 195 21.71 6.42 -12.54
CA ALA A 195 21.59 5.85 -11.20
C ALA A 195 21.24 4.35 -11.22
N VAL A 196 20.35 3.93 -12.11
CA VAL A 196 19.99 2.51 -12.29
C VAL A 196 21.16 1.70 -12.82
N ASN A 197 21.91 2.21 -13.80
CA ASN A 197 23.09 1.53 -14.35
C ASN A 197 24.18 1.37 -13.30
N ASP A 198 24.48 2.41 -12.53
CA ASP A 198 25.45 2.34 -11.42
C ASP A 198 25.04 1.28 -10.40
N TYR A 199 23.78 1.24 -10.03
CA TYR A 199 23.25 0.22 -9.12
C TYR A 199 23.38 -1.19 -9.72
N LEU A 200 22.98 -1.38 -10.98
CA LEU A 200 23.01 -2.68 -11.65
C LEU A 200 24.41 -3.24 -11.83
N THR A 201 25.40 -2.37 -12.07
CA THR A 201 26.79 -2.76 -12.35
C THR A 201 27.64 -2.87 -11.09
N ARG A 202 27.49 -1.94 -10.14
CA ARG A 202 28.41 -1.78 -9.01
C ARG A 202 27.87 -2.32 -7.69
N SER A 203 26.55 -2.37 -7.52
CA SER A 203 25.93 -2.74 -6.23
C SER A 203 25.14 -4.05 -6.30
N ARG A 204 24.22 -4.16 -7.25
CA ARG A 204 23.28 -5.29 -7.34
C ARG A 204 23.97 -6.66 -7.44
N PRO A 205 25.08 -6.85 -8.19
CA PRO A 205 25.77 -8.16 -8.25
C PRO A 205 26.24 -8.62 -6.87
N THR A 206 26.78 -7.71 -6.05
CA THR A 206 27.23 -8.01 -4.68
C THR A 206 26.06 -8.29 -3.73
N LEU A 207 24.94 -7.60 -3.90
CA LEU A 207 23.75 -7.84 -3.09
C LEU A 207 23.03 -9.13 -3.47
N SER A 208 23.15 -9.58 -4.72
CA SER A 208 22.48 -10.79 -5.22
C SER A 208 23.19 -12.04 -4.73
N LYS A 209 22.56 -12.79 -3.82
CA LYS A 209 23.10 -14.04 -3.29
C LYS A 209 22.80 -15.26 -4.15
N VAL A 210 21.93 -15.11 -5.17
CA VAL A 210 21.53 -16.17 -6.08
C VAL A 210 21.48 -15.65 -7.51
N LEU A 211 22.00 -16.44 -8.46
CA LEU A 211 22.05 -16.06 -9.87
C LEU A 211 20.66 -15.86 -10.50
N THR A 212 19.65 -16.56 -10.00
CA THR A 212 18.27 -16.52 -10.51
C THR A 212 17.43 -15.37 -9.96
N GLN A 213 18.05 -14.45 -9.18
CA GLN A 213 17.31 -13.33 -8.60
C GLN A 213 16.83 -12.34 -9.67
N LYS A 214 15.52 -12.32 -9.89
CA LYS A 214 14.88 -11.47 -10.90
C LYS A 214 14.60 -10.05 -10.43
N ALA A 215 14.41 -9.84 -9.11
CA ALA A 215 14.02 -8.53 -8.58
C ALA A 215 15.06 -7.46 -8.95
N LEU A 216 14.58 -6.30 -9.39
CA LEU A 216 15.44 -5.15 -9.66
C LEU A 216 16.08 -4.66 -8.37
N PHE A 217 15.30 -4.27 -7.38
CA PHE A 217 15.78 -3.75 -6.10
C PHE A 217 15.89 -4.83 -5.04
N LEU A 218 17.08 -4.94 -4.44
CA LEU A 218 17.43 -5.95 -3.43
C LEU A 218 17.65 -5.31 -2.06
N ASN A 219 17.27 -6.05 -1.03
CA ASN A 219 17.67 -5.74 0.34
C ASN A 219 19.08 -6.31 0.64
N GLN A 220 19.64 -5.98 1.80
CA GLN A 220 20.99 -6.46 2.21
C GLN A 220 21.08 -7.98 2.35
N ARG A 221 19.95 -8.69 2.46
CA ARG A 221 19.90 -10.15 2.53
C ARG A 221 19.82 -10.82 1.16
N GLY A 222 19.78 -10.03 0.07
CA GLY A 222 19.70 -10.51 -1.32
C GLY A 222 18.29 -10.80 -1.82
N GLY A 223 17.26 -10.60 -0.99
CA GLY A 223 15.87 -10.70 -1.40
C GLY A 223 15.32 -9.39 -1.96
N ARG A 224 14.12 -9.43 -2.57
CA ARG A 224 13.42 -8.24 -3.06
C ARG A 224 13.24 -7.19 -1.94
N LEU A 225 13.45 -5.93 -2.25
CA LEU A 225 13.19 -4.82 -1.35
C LEU A 225 11.71 -4.76 -0.99
N THR A 226 11.38 -4.62 0.30
CA THR A 226 9.99 -4.54 0.74
C THR A 226 9.44 -3.12 0.61
N ARG A 227 8.11 -2.98 0.53
CA ARG A 227 7.44 -1.68 0.53
C ARG A 227 7.79 -0.86 1.78
N GLN A 228 7.87 -1.52 2.94
CA GLN A 228 8.22 -0.84 4.19
C GLN A 228 9.65 -0.31 4.15
N SER A 229 10.60 -1.11 3.66
CA SER A 229 11.99 -0.65 3.52
C SER A 229 12.10 0.53 2.53
N ALA A 230 11.43 0.45 1.38
CA ALA A 230 11.41 1.56 0.42
C ALA A 230 10.77 2.82 1.00
N TRP A 231 9.67 2.68 1.75
CA TRP A 231 9.04 3.80 2.47
C TRP A 231 10.01 4.43 3.49
N SER A 232 10.71 3.60 4.28
CA SER A 232 11.70 4.09 5.25
C SER A 232 12.86 4.85 4.58
N ILE A 233 13.31 4.41 3.40
CA ILE A 233 14.32 5.12 2.61
C ILE A 233 13.81 6.52 2.25
N VAL A 234 12.61 6.62 1.66
CA VAL A 234 12.00 7.90 1.28
C VAL A 234 11.81 8.80 2.51
N ALA A 235 11.25 8.27 3.60
CA ALA A 235 10.97 9.02 4.82
C ALA A 235 12.25 9.55 5.49
N ASN A 236 13.30 8.73 5.56
CA ASN A 236 14.58 9.15 6.14
C ASN A 236 15.26 10.23 5.28
N ARG A 237 15.14 10.16 3.96
CA ARG A 237 15.67 11.20 3.06
C ARG A 237 14.87 12.48 3.16
N ALA A 238 13.54 12.40 3.18
CA ALA A 238 12.68 13.56 3.37
C ALA A 238 12.96 14.27 4.70
N ALA A 239 13.16 13.52 5.79
CA ALA A 239 13.52 14.11 7.10
C ALA A 239 14.87 14.81 7.12
N ARG A 240 15.81 14.47 6.23
CA ARG A 240 17.12 15.12 6.11
C ARG A 240 17.08 16.34 5.19
N ALA A 241 16.13 16.38 4.27
CA ALA A 241 15.95 17.49 3.33
C ALA A 241 15.09 18.65 3.88
N GLY A 242 14.56 18.54 5.13
CA GLY A 242 13.73 19.55 5.79
C GLY A 242 12.25 19.19 5.66
#